data_924172febb70bc783c319324c4c3b1ad
#
_entry.id   924172febb70bc783c319324c4c3b1ad
#
_cell.length_a   1.000
_cell.length_b   1.000
_cell.length_c   1.000
_cell.angle_alpha   90.00
_cell.angle_beta   90.00
_cell.angle_gamma   90.00
#
_symmetry.space_group_name_H-M   'P 1'
#
loop_
_entity.id
_entity.type
_entity.pdbx_description
1 polymer ?
#
loop_
_entity_poly.entity_id
_entity_poly.type
_entity_poly.pdbx_seq_one_letter_code
_entity_poly.pdbx_strand_id
1 'polypeptide(L)'
;NLAMLTNQNALVTASSSTAVTVTADTTGTLKPFVHNVTVSTLAASHTLSFGGFSSATAAVPEAGTLVFSIGDYTGDSFTRDTSVPQKMITMTASTTIEDIASQINNFSDMNLSATVIKTATNAYSLMVKSALGENKQIRIEARTAADATISQLNFESPASTDSAKQVVAGVDAAFTLDGIAITRPTNTISDLIPGVTLGLTKTSSSNVEIGAAYNEQQALQTLTSFVTEINTLRTSMTNMTAMGAGGGDGGPLRGDTLVRSYINRLKSI
;
A
#
# COMPACT_ATOMS: atom_id res chain seq x y z
N ASN A 1 -0.06 -25.79 21.96
CA ASN A 1 -0.45 -24.41 22.37
C ASN A 1 0.63 -23.69 23.21
N LEU A 2 1.55 -24.39 23.87
CA LEU A 2 2.68 -23.74 24.56
C LEU A 2 3.62 -23.02 23.59
N ALA A 3 3.75 -23.47 22.36
CA ALA A 3 4.55 -22.81 21.30
C ALA A 3 4.03 -21.42 20.92
N MET A 4 2.78 -21.08 21.20
CA MET A 4 2.22 -19.74 20.97
C MET A 4 2.70 -18.72 22.01
N LEU A 5 3.05 -19.15 23.22
CA LEU A 5 3.58 -18.28 24.27
C LEU A 5 5.03 -17.85 24.03
N THR A 6 5.76 -18.60 23.20
CA THR A 6 7.16 -18.34 22.85
C THR A 6 7.32 -17.69 21.47
N ASN A 7 6.21 -17.53 20.71
CA ASN A 7 6.25 -17.04 19.35
C ASN A 7 6.24 -15.50 19.34
N GLN A 8 7.22 -14.91 18.69
CA GLN A 8 7.33 -13.45 18.47
C GLN A 8 6.14 -12.84 17.69
N ASN A 9 5.21 -13.67 17.18
CA ASN A 9 3.95 -13.25 16.57
C ASN A 9 2.91 -12.69 17.57
N ALA A 10 3.27 -12.51 18.83
CA ALA A 10 2.43 -11.85 19.84
C ALA A 10 2.51 -10.31 19.79
N LEU A 11 3.32 -9.73 18.91
CA LEU A 11 3.39 -8.28 18.72
C LEU A 11 2.24 -7.82 17.81
N VAL A 12 1.50 -6.84 18.29
CA VAL A 12 0.44 -6.16 17.54
C VAL A 12 0.90 -4.74 17.25
N THR A 13 0.81 -4.36 15.99
CA THR A 13 1.06 -2.98 15.54
C THR A 13 -0.17 -2.12 15.81
N ALA A 14 0.03 -0.88 16.19
CA ALA A 14 -1.02 0.09 16.42
C ALA A 14 -0.64 1.46 15.87
N SER A 15 -1.67 2.23 15.52
CA SER A 15 -1.55 3.64 15.18
C SER A 15 -2.67 4.40 15.88
N SER A 16 -2.36 5.58 16.41
CA SER A 16 -3.34 6.44 17.08
C SER A 16 -4.28 7.16 16.11
N SER A 17 -4.03 7.08 14.81
CA SER A 17 -4.82 7.72 13.77
C SER A 17 -4.84 6.89 12.48
N THR A 18 -5.91 7.03 11.71
CA THR A 18 -6.01 6.45 10.36
C THR A 18 -5.12 7.14 9.32
N ALA A 19 -4.43 8.22 9.67
CA ALA A 19 -3.51 8.90 8.75
C ALA A 19 -2.26 8.08 8.45
N VAL A 20 -1.85 7.22 9.37
CA VAL A 20 -0.73 6.30 9.21
C VAL A 20 -1.19 4.91 9.58
N THR A 21 -0.94 3.94 8.73
CA THR A 21 -1.14 2.52 9.02
C THR A 21 0.20 1.86 9.31
N VAL A 22 0.20 0.89 10.21
CA VAL A 22 1.39 0.13 10.61
C VAL A 22 1.11 -1.35 10.38
N THR A 23 1.90 -1.99 9.55
CA THR A 23 1.77 -3.41 9.26
C THR A 23 3.08 -4.12 9.60
N ALA A 24 3.02 -5.16 10.41
CA ALA A 24 4.17 -6.03 10.65
C ALA A 24 4.49 -6.81 9.37
N ASP A 25 5.78 -6.91 9.03
CA ASP A 25 6.19 -7.82 7.97
C ASP A 25 6.28 -9.27 8.51
N THR A 26 6.40 -10.22 7.59
CA THR A 26 6.46 -11.65 7.92
C THR A 26 7.86 -12.15 8.28
N THR A 27 8.87 -11.27 8.34
CA THR A 27 10.28 -11.66 8.53
C THR A 27 10.62 -11.98 9.98
N GLY A 28 9.70 -11.69 10.93
CA GLY A 28 9.88 -12.03 12.36
C GLY A 28 10.91 -11.17 13.09
N THR A 29 11.36 -10.07 12.51
CA THR A 29 12.35 -9.17 13.11
C THR A 29 11.74 -8.06 13.96
N LEU A 30 10.41 -7.97 14.02
CA LEU A 30 9.68 -6.94 14.75
C LEU A 30 10.04 -6.96 16.24
N LYS A 31 10.36 -5.78 16.77
CA LYS A 31 10.57 -5.54 18.21
C LYS A 31 9.56 -4.51 18.70
N PRO A 32 9.25 -4.47 20.01
CA PRO A 32 8.43 -3.39 20.57
C PRO A 32 9.06 -2.02 20.30
N PHE A 33 8.25 -1.07 19.86
CA PHE A 33 8.64 0.32 19.60
C PHE A 33 7.47 1.27 19.78
N VAL A 34 7.77 2.54 19.98
CA VAL A 34 6.82 3.65 19.92
C VAL A 34 7.54 4.81 19.24
N HIS A 35 6.92 5.39 18.21
CA HIS A 35 7.40 6.54 17.48
C HIS A 35 6.25 7.51 17.16
N ASN A 36 6.59 8.76 16.90
CA ASN A 36 5.64 9.79 16.47
C ASN A 36 5.88 10.15 15.02
N VAL A 37 4.82 10.10 14.22
CA VAL A 37 4.83 10.44 12.79
C VAL A 37 3.94 11.65 12.55
N THR A 38 4.42 12.63 11.80
CA THR A 38 3.60 13.73 11.27
C THR A 38 3.73 13.75 9.75
N VAL A 39 2.61 13.59 9.03
CA VAL A 39 2.58 13.54 7.58
C VAL A 39 2.25 14.91 7.00
N SER A 40 3.23 15.56 6.37
CA SER A 40 3.06 16.88 5.75
C SER A 40 2.48 16.77 4.34
N THR A 41 2.96 15.82 3.54
CA THR A 41 2.55 15.64 2.15
C THR A 41 2.50 14.15 1.82
N LEU A 42 1.54 13.73 1.03
CA LEU A 42 1.50 12.39 0.46
C LEU A 42 2.19 12.38 -0.90
N ALA A 43 2.85 11.29 -1.24
CA ALA A 43 3.34 11.07 -2.60
C ALA A 43 2.16 11.08 -3.57
N ALA A 44 2.32 11.82 -4.66
CA ALA A 44 1.32 11.92 -5.72
C ALA A 44 1.93 11.60 -7.08
N SER A 45 1.10 11.06 -7.97
CA SER A 45 1.45 10.83 -9.36
C SER A 45 1.26 12.11 -10.17
N HIS A 46 2.16 12.36 -11.11
CA HIS A 46 1.95 13.40 -12.12
C HIS A 46 0.76 13.02 -13.00
N THR A 47 -0.25 13.87 -13.03
CA THR A 47 -1.49 13.62 -13.78
C THR A 47 -1.72 14.76 -14.76
N LEU A 48 -1.76 14.43 -16.05
CA LEU A 48 -2.04 15.34 -17.15
C LEU A 48 -3.42 15.04 -17.73
N SER A 49 -4.09 16.08 -18.22
CA SER A 49 -5.39 15.99 -18.91
C SER A 49 -5.37 16.83 -20.18
N PHE A 50 -5.61 16.19 -21.31
CA PHE A 50 -5.66 16.78 -22.64
C PHE A 50 -7.11 16.78 -23.11
N GLY A 51 -7.77 17.92 -23.06
CA GLY A 51 -9.18 18.09 -23.44
C GLY A 51 -9.40 18.57 -24.87
N GLY A 52 -10.66 18.92 -25.18
CA GLY A 52 -11.03 19.46 -26.47
C GLY A 52 -11.43 18.44 -27.53
N PHE A 53 -11.66 17.17 -27.14
CA PHE A 53 -12.14 16.13 -28.03
C PHE A 53 -13.65 15.94 -27.92
N SER A 54 -14.34 15.75 -29.07
CA SER A 54 -15.79 15.61 -29.13
C SER A 54 -16.32 14.20 -28.84
N SER A 55 -15.45 13.18 -28.98
CA SER A 55 -15.76 11.77 -28.67
C SER A 55 -14.50 11.01 -28.23
N ALA A 56 -14.68 9.83 -27.68
CA ALA A 56 -13.55 8.94 -27.34
C ALA A 56 -12.78 8.49 -28.59
N THR A 57 -13.48 8.33 -29.70
CA THR A 57 -12.91 7.98 -31.00
C THR A 57 -12.63 9.20 -31.89
N ALA A 58 -12.55 10.42 -31.29
CA ALA A 58 -12.14 11.60 -32.03
C ALA A 58 -10.69 11.44 -32.50
N ALA A 59 -10.48 11.70 -33.80
CA ALA A 59 -9.13 11.76 -34.34
C ALA A 59 -8.36 12.94 -33.76
N VAL A 60 -7.05 12.81 -33.67
CA VAL A 60 -6.16 13.89 -33.30
C VAL A 60 -6.19 14.99 -34.36
N PRO A 61 -5.95 16.28 -33.98
CA PRO A 61 -6.08 17.39 -34.91
C PRO A 61 -5.07 17.33 -36.05
N GLU A 62 -3.89 16.77 -35.80
CA GLU A 62 -2.79 16.75 -36.77
C GLU A 62 -1.99 15.46 -36.66
N ALA A 63 -1.48 15.00 -37.79
CA ALA A 63 -0.51 13.92 -37.86
C ALA A 63 0.85 14.38 -37.34
N GLY A 64 1.56 13.49 -36.67
CA GLY A 64 2.88 13.82 -36.09
C GLY A 64 3.40 12.77 -35.16
N THR A 65 4.18 13.20 -34.19
CA THR A 65 4.86 12.32 -33.25
C THR A 65 4.69 12.83 -31.82
N LEU A 66 4.36 11.95 -30.89
CA LEU A 66 4.41 12.18 -29.45
C LEU A 66 5.63 11.49 -28.89
N VAL A 67 6.50 12.24 -28.21
CA VAL A 67 7.66 11.68 -27.49
C VAL A 67 7.42 11.80 -26.01
N PHE A 68 7.40 10.68 -25.30
CA PHE A 68 7.21 10.58 -23.87
C PHE A 68 8.53 10.45 -23.15
N SER A 69 8.74 11.27 -22.15
CA SER A 69 9.90 11.23 -21.25
C SER A 69 9.44 11.26 -19.79
N ILE A 70 10.15 10.56 -18.94
CA ILE A 70 9.98 10.60 -17.48
C ILE A 70 11.18 11.31 -16.87
N GLY A 71 10.93 12.11 -15.84
CA GLY A 71 11.99 12.86 -15.16
C GLY A 71 11.41 13.78 -14.08
N ASP A 72 12.14 14.84 -13.80
CA ASP A 72 11.84 15.84 -12.81
C ASP A 72 11.78 17.24 -13.42
N TYR A 73 10.88 18.07 -12.89
CA TYR A 73 10.79 19.49 -13.21
C TYR A 73 11.32 20.34 -12.07
N THR A 74 12.29 21.20 -12.37
CA THR A 74 12.72 22.29 -11.49
C THR A 74 12.33 23.60 -12.17
N GLY A 75 11.21 24.17 -11.79
CA GLY A 75 10.58 25.27 -12.53
C GLY A 75 10.19 24.82 -13.94
N ASP A 76 10.70 25.51 -14.98
CA ASP A 76 10.48 25.17 -16.39
C ASP A 76 11.49 24.14 -16.94
N SER A 77 12.53 23.83 -16.17
CA SER A 77 13.61 22.95 -16.62
C SER A 77 13.25 21.50 -16.35
N PHE A 78 13.26 20.67 -17.40
CA PHE A 78 13.04 19.22 -17.29
C PHE A 78 14.36 18.46 -17.32
N THR A 79 14.62 17.69 -16.28
CA THR A 79 15.73 16.75 -16.20
C THR A 79 15.22 15.34 -16.41
N ARG A 80 15.59 14.73 -17.56
CA ARG A 80 15.13 13.39 -17.90
C ARG A 80 15.80 12.33 -17.05
N ASP A 81 15.01 11.36 -16.57
CA ASP A 81 15.52 10.11 -16.01
C ASP A 81 16.09 9.23 -17.15
N THR A 82 17.42 9.16 -17.26
CA THR A 82 18.09 8.41 -18.32
C THR A 82 17.99 6.89 -18.14
N SER A 83 17.57 6.42 -16.99
CA SER A 83 17.32 4.98 -16.74
C SER A 83 16.01 4.51 -17.38
N VAL A 84 15.09 5.45 -17.70
CA VAL A 84 13.83 5.17 -18.38
C VAL A 84 13.96 5.53 -19.86
N PRO A 85 13.79 4.59 -20.79
CA PRO A 85 13.85 4.89 -22.21
C PRO A 85 12.70 5.79 -22.63
N GLN A 86 12.97 6.73 -23.56
CA GLN A 86 11.90 7.49 -24.19
C GLN A 86 11.05 6.58 -25.07
N LYS A 87 9.74 6.85 -25.11
CA LYS A 87 8.80 6.15 -25.99
C LYS A 87 8.17 7.14 -26.97
N MET A 88 7.85 6.65 -28.14
CA MET A 88 7.33 7.46 -29.21
C MET A 88 6.07 6.83 -29.79
N ILE A 89 5.07 7.67 -30.03
CA ILE A 89 3.84 7.32 -30.74
C ILE A 89 3.82 8.12 -32.04
N THR A 90 3.70 7.44 -33.17
CA THR A 90 3.47 8.10 -34.45
C THR A 90 1.98 8.20 -34.69
N MET A 91 1.49 9.41 -34.90
CA MET A 91 0.09 9.73 -35.18
C MET A 91 -0.13 9.98 -36.65
N THR A 92 -1.23 9.46 -37.16
CA THR A 92 -1.78 9.75 -38.49
C THR A 92 -3.07 10.58 -38.34
N ALA A 93 -3.62 11.10 -39.41
CA ALA A 93 -4.88 11.84 -39.40
C ALA A 93 -6.08 10.99 -38.92
N SER A 94 -5.96 9.67 -38.87
CA SER A 94 -6.98 8.75 -38.36
C SER A 94 -6.70 8.25 -36.92
N THR A 95 -5.57 8.58 -36.33
CA THR A 95 -5.25 8.17 -34.97
C THR A 95 -6.23 8.81 -33.98
N THR A 96 -6.85 8.02 -33.14
CA THR A 96 -7.81 8.48 -32.12
C THR A 96 -7.14 8.63 -30.76
N ILE A 97 -7.83 9.34 -29.83
CA ILE A 97 -7.34 9.45 -28.45
C ILE A 97 -7.40 8.10 -27.71
N GLU A 98 -8.27 7.18 -28.10
CA GLU A 98 -8.29 5.79 -27.59
C GLU A 98 -7.08 5.00 -28.07
N ASP A 99 -6.64 5.19 -29.33
CA ASP A 99 -5.44 4.56 -29.85
C ASP A 99 -4.20 5.04 -29.08
N ILE A 100 -4.12 6.35 -28.79
CA ILE A 100 -3.03 6.92 -28.00
C ILE A 100 -3.05 6.35 -26.58
N ALA A 101 -4.20 6.29 -25.93
CA ALA A 101 -4.33 5.72 -24.59
C ALA A 101 -3.88 4.26 -24.56
N SER A 102 -4.30 3.47 -25.55
CA SER A 102 -3.92 2.05 -25.68
C SER A 102 -2.41 1.88 -25.88
N GLN A 103 -1.79 2.71 -26.70
CA GLN A 103 -0.34 2.66 -26.94
C GLN A 103 0.45 3.08 -25.67
N ILE A 104 0.02 4.12 -24.93
CA ILE A 104 0.63 4.51 -23.66
C ILE A 104 0.56 3.37 -22.65
N ASN A 105 -0.57 2.71 -22.52
CA ASN A 105 -0.76 1.59 -21.60
C ASN A 105 0.12 0.36 -21.94
N ASN A 106 0.62 0.28 -23.15
CA ASN A 106 1.57 -0.75 -23.58
C ASN A 106 3.03 -0.40 -23.29
N PHE A 107 3.32 0.79 -22.74
CA PHE A 107 4.68 1.19 -22.34
C PHE A 107 5.05 0.57 -21.00
N SER A 108 5.47 -0.70 -20.98
CA SER A 108 5.78 -1.46 -19.77
C SER A 108 6.86 -0.83 -18.89
N ASP A 109 7.81 -0.10 -19.49
CA ASP A 109 8.99 0.42 -18.79
C ASP A 109 8.78 1.81 -18.17
N MET A 110 7.70 2.51 -18.52
CA MET A 110 7.44 3.89 -18.08
C MET A 110 6.48 3.97 -16.89
N ASN A 111 5.79 2.88 -16.56
CA ASN A 111 4.72 2.86 -15.55
C ASN A 111 3.70 3.99 -15.72
N LEU A 112 3.32 4.25 -16.97
CA LEU A 112 2.27 5.19 -17.32
C LEU A 112 0.93 4.49 -17.41
N SER A 113 -0.13 5.19 -17.09
CA SER A 113 -1.50 4.77 -17.39
C SER A 113 -2.23 5.90 -18.11
N ALA A 114 -3.00 5.55 -19.14
CA ALA A 114 -3.80 6.48 -19.89
C ALA A 114 -5.26 6.02 -19.98
N THR A 115 -6.18 6.97 -19.84
CA THR A 115 -7.61 6.72 -19.89
C THR A 115 -8.31 7.86 -20.60
N VAL A 116 -9.27 7.55 -21.45
CA VAL A 116 -10.16 8.54 -22.04
C VAL A 116 -11.37 8.74 -21.14
N ILE A 117 -11.61 9.98 -20.71
CA ILE A 117 -12.66 10.34 -19.77
C ILE A 117 -13.66 11.25 -20.48
N LYS A 118 -14.96 10.94 -20.34
CA LYS A 118 -16.03 11.83 -20.73
C LYS A 118 -16.25 12.88 -19.63
N THR A 119 -15.97 14.14 -19.93
CA THR A 119 -16.09 15.24 -18.96
C THR A 119 -17.44 15.94 -19.03
N ALA A 120 -18.10 15.94 -20.22
CA ALA A 120 -19.44 16.47 -20.43
C ALA A 120 -20.07 15.84 -21.71
N THR A 121 -21.28 16.30 -22.09
CA THR A 121 -21.86 15.91 -23.39
C THR A 121 -20.94 16.41 -24.51
N ASN A 122 -20.52 15.50 -25.39
CA ASN A 122 -19.58 15.78 -26.48
C ASN A 122 -18.25 16.41 -26.02
N ALA A 123 -17.80 16.13 -24.80
CA ALA A 123 -16.52 16.57 -24.29
C ALA A 123 -15.76 15.40 -23.66
N TYR A 124 -14.58 15.14 -24.19
CA TYR A 124 -13.70 14.05 -23.76
C TYR A 124 -12.29 14.58 -23.54
N SER A 125 -11.58 13.94 -22.63
CA SER A 125 -10.18 14.24 -22.32
C SER A 125 -9.37 12.95 -22.24
N LEU A 126 -8.17 12.99 -22.79
CA LEU A 126 -7.16 11.98 -22.55
C LEU A 126 -6.45 12.31 -21.26
N MET A 127 -6.58 11.48 -20.23
CA MET A 127 -5.84 11.58 -18.98
C MET A 127 -4.64 10.64 -19.02
N VAL A 128 -3.47 11.17 -18.68
CA VAL A 128 -2.21 10.39 -18.57
C VAL A 128 -1.67 10.56 -17.16
N LYS A 129 -1.30 9.46 -16.53
CA LYS A 129 -0.84 9.42 -15.15
C LYS A 129 0.45 8.62 -15.04
N SER A 130 1.42 9.13 -14.26
CA SER A 130 2.67 8.42 -13.95
C SER A 130 2.59 7.58 -12.68
N ALA A 131 3.67 6.88 -12.34
CA ALA A 131 3.92 6.37 -11.01
C ALA A 131 3.97 7.52 -9.98
N LEU A 132 3.94 7.17 -8.68
CA LEU A 132 4.13 8.12 -7.60
C LEU A 132 5.56 8.68 -7.58
N GLY A 133 5.71 9.90 -7.10
CA GLY A 133 6.99 10.53 -6.78
C GLY A 133 7.35 11.71 -7.69
N GLU A 134 8.19 12.58 -7.16
CA GLU A 134 8.67 13.79 -7.82
C GLU A 134 9.46 13.48 -9.09
N ASN A 135 10.34 12.49 -9.06
CA ASN A 135 11.16 12.07 -10.20
C ASN A 135 10.40 11.22 -11.25
N LYS A 136 9.08 11.14 -11.17
CA LYS A 136 8.21 10.39 -12.09
C LYS A 136 7.28 11.30 -12.88
N GLN A 137 7.66 12.55 -13.08
CA GLN A 137 6.88 13.50 -13.86
C GLN A 137 6.99 13.21 -15.36
N ILE A 138 5.93 13.52 -16.08
CA ILE A 138 5.78 13.23 -17.51
C ILE A 138 6.08 14.47 -18.30
N ARG A 139 6.90 14.38 -19.35
CA ARG A 139 7.01 15.33 -20.45
C ARG A 139 6.53 14.69 -21.73
N ILE A 140 5.71 15.41 -22.48
CA ILE A 140 5.20 14.99 -23.77
C ILE A 140 5.53 16.08 -24.80
N GLU A 141 6.41 15.75 -25.73
CA GLU A 141 6.71 16.59 -26.88
C GLU A 141 5.86 16.13 -28.05
N ALA A 142 4.91 16.97 -28.45
CA ALA A 142 4.02 16.71 -29.56
C ALA A 142 4.43 17.58 -30.77
N ARG A 143 4.89 16.96 -31.85
CA ARG A 143 5.41 17.63 -33.06
C ARG A 143 4.77 17.10 -34.32
N THR A 144 4.49 18.01 -35.26
CA THR A 144 4.16 17.63 -36.64
C THR A 144 5.40 17.15 -37.40
N ALA A 145 5.22 16.63 -38.62
CA ALA A 145 6.34 16.28 -39.49
C ALA A 145 7.22 17.49 -39.87
N ALA A 146 6.70 18.71 -39.79
CA ALA A 146 7.43 19.96 -40.00
C ALA A 146 7.98 20.56 -38.69
N ASP A 147 8.06 19.78 -37.63
CA ASP A 147 8.53 20.18 -36.28
C ASP A 147 7.70 21.28 -35.60
N ALA A 148 6.47 21.53 -36.06
CA ALA A 148 5.56 22.43 -35.38
C ALA A 148 4.90 21.73 -34.16
N THR A 149 4.70 22.47 -33.05
CA THR A 149 4.09 21.93 -31.83
C THR A 149 2.59 21.65 -32.04
N ILE A 150 2.17 20.44 -31.73
CA ILE A 150 0.74 20.07 -31.63
C ILE A 150 0.24 20.47 -30.23
N SER A 151 -0.17 21.72 -30.08
CA SER A 151 -0.46 22.34 -28.79
C SER A 151 -1.47 21.57 -27.92
N GLN A 152 -2.44 20.88 -28.53
CA GLN A 152 -3.47 20.13 -27.80
C GLN A 152 -2.90 18.96 -27.00
N LEU A 153 -1.86 18.29 -27.49
CA LEU A 153 -1.26 17.08 -26.91
C LEU A 153 0.13 17.33 -26.29
N ASN A 154 0.67 18.54 -26.41
CA ASN A 154 1.98 18.89 -25.91
C ASN A 154 1.93 19.20 -24.42
N PHE A 155 2.96 18.76 -23.66
CA PHE A 155 3.22 19.17 -22.30
C PHE A 155 4.73 19.16 -22.05
N GLU A 156 5.36 20.32 -22.12
CA GLU A 156 6.81 20.45 -21.95
C GLU A 156 7.21 21.09 -20.62
N SER A 157 6.32 21.91 -20.01
CA SER A 157 6.62 22.56 -18.75
C SER A 157 5.34 22.87 -17.94
N PRO A 158 5.35 22.64 -16.62
CA PRO A 158 4.24 23.00 -15.74
C PRO A 158 4.06 24.51 -15.54
N ALA A 159 5.10 25.33 -15.77
CA ALA A 159 5.05 26.78 -15.61
C ALA A 159 4.71 27.54 -16.91
N SER A 160 4.61 26.81 -18.05
CA SER A 160 4.28 27.37 -19.36
C SER A 160 2.77 27.46 -19.60
N THR A 161 2.38 27.77 -20.85
CA THR A 161 0.98 27.74 -21.33
C THR A 161 0.33 26.36 -21.17
N ASP A 162 1.12 25.33 -20.96
CA ASP A 162 0.65 23.94 -20.75
C ASP A 162 0.20 23.68 -19.30
N SER A 163 0.42 24.60 -18.36
CA SER A 163 0.08 24.44 -16.94
C SER A 163 -1.38 24.02 -16.69
N ALA A 164 -2.31 24.46 -17.54
CA ALA A 164 -3.73 24.09 -17.45
C ALA A 164 -3.98 22.58 -17.71
N LYS A 165 -3.01 21.86 -18.30
CA LYS A 165 -3.08 20.42 -18.55
C LYS A 165 -2.61 19.60 -17.36
N GLN A 166 -1.85 20.21 -16.45
CA GLN A 166 -1.41 19.56 -15.22
C GLN A 166 -2.53 19.56 -14.18
N VAL A 167 -3.14 18.42 -13.94
CA VAL A 167 -4.18 18.25 -12.92
C VAL A 167 -3.56 18.04 -11.55
N VAL A 168 -2.49 17.25 -11.47
CA VAL A 168 -1.73 16.95 -10.24
C VAL A 168 -0.25 16.94 -10.56
N ALA A 169 0.55 17.65 -9.77
CA ALA A 169 2.00 17.55 -9.84
C ALA A 169 2.49 16.22 -9.22
N GLY A 170 3.52 15.61 -9.80
CA GLY A 170 4.22 14.51 -9.16
C GLY A 170 5.04 15.03 -7.99
N VAL A 171 4.82 14.50 -6.81
CA VAL A 171 5.53 14.88 -5.58
C VAL A 171 5.84 13.67 -4.72
N ASP A 172 6.88 13.75 -3.94
CA ASP A 172 7.25 12.76 -2.94
C ASP A 172 6.42 12.93 -1.65
N ALA A 173 6.25 11.84 -0.92
CA ALA A 173 5.74 11.91 0.45
C ALA A 173 6.77 12.62 1.34
N ALA A 174 6.31 13.58 2.14
CA ALA A 174 7.13 14.25 3.14
C ALA A 174 6.46 14.09 4.52
N PHE A 175 7.22 13.61 5.48
CA PHE A 175 6.77 13.37 6.84
C PHE A 175 7.93 13.47 7.83
N THR A 176 7.62 13.49 9.12
CA THR A 176 8.65 13.40 10.17
C THR A 176 8.46 12.12 10.99
N LEU A 177 9.56 11.53 11.42
CA LEU A 177 9.58 10.46 12.42
C LEU A 177 10.38 10.97 13.63
N ASP A 178 9.74 11.11 14.77
CA ASP A 178 10.30 11.71 16.00
C ASP A 178 10.97 13.08 15.75
N GLY A 179 10.38 13.87 14.84
CA GLY A 179 10.89 15.18 14.46
C GLY A 179 11.97 15.17 13.36
N ILE A 180 12.43 14.01 12.91
CA ILE A 180 13.39 13.87 11.80
C ILE A 180 12.62 13.91 10.49
N ALA A 181 12.94 14.85 9.61
CA ALA A 181 12.31 14.99 8.30
C ALA A 181 12.77 13.87 7.34
N ILE A 182 11.81 13.25 6.68
CA ILE A 182 11.99 12.13 5.76
C ILE A 182 11.16 12.36 4.52
N THR A 183 11.73 12.06 3.36
CA THR A 183 11.05 12.04 2.06
C THR A 183 11.11 10.65 1.45
N ARG A 184 10.01 10.22 0.79
CA ARG A 184 9.94 8.95 0.06
C ARG A 184 9.06 9.09 -1.18
N PRO A 185 9.43 8.44 -2.30
CA PRO A 185 8.67 8.53 -3.55
C PRO A 185 7.32 7.82 -3.51
N THR A 186 7.02 7.09 -2.43
CA THR A 186 5.78 6.31 -2.27
C THR A 186 5.15 6.55 -0.91
N ASN A 187 3.84 6.24 -0.80
CA ASN A 187 3.10 6.28 0.46
C ASN A 187 3.21 4.96 1.26
N THR A 188 3.88 3.94 0.71
CA THR A 188 4.15 2.68 1.40
C THR A 188 5.64 2.57 1.64
N ILE A 189 6.05 2.53 2.90
CA ILE A 189 7.44 2.67 3.34
C ILE A 189 7.81 1.44 4.17
N SER A 190 8.71 0.62 3.65
CA SER A 190 9.13 -0.64 4.27
C SER A 190 10.61 -0.65 4.71
N ASP A 191 11.33 0.44 4.47
CA ASP A 191 12.77 0.55 4.68
C ASP A 191 13.15 1.39 5.91
N LEU A 192 12.17 1.89 6.67
CA LEU A 192 12.40 2.87 7.74
C LEU A 192 12.54 2.20 9.12
N ILE A 193 11.65 1.28 9.45
CA ILE A 193 11.65 0.56 10.72
C ILE A 193 11.75 -0.94 10.41
N PRO A 194 12.78 -1.66 10.91
CA PRO A 194 12.93 -3.07 10.64
C PRO A 194 11.71 -3.89 11.08
N GLY A 195 11.18 -4.69 10.18
CA GLY A 195 10.01 -5.54 10.43
C GLY A 195 8.66 -4.82 10.33
N VAL A 196 8.63 -3.58 9.81
CA VAL A 196 7.42 -2.76 9.72
C VAL A 196 7.28 -2.12 8.35
N THR A 197 6.09 -2.15 7.81
CA THR A 197 5.67 -1.33 6.68
C THR A 197 4.70 -0.24 7.16
N LEU A 198 5.06 1.01 6.91
CA LEU A 198 4.20 2.17 7.15
C LEU A 198 3.42 2.51 5.90
N GLY A 199 2.11 2.73 6.03
CA GLY A 199 1.26 3.27 4.97
C GLY A 199 0.80 4.67 5.33
N LEU A 200 1.17 5.66 4.54
CA LEU A 200 0.68 7.04 4.69
C LEU A 200 -0.62 7.18 3.90
N THR A 201 -1.72 7.46 4.57
CA THR A 201 -3.05 7.52 3.96
C THR A 201 -3.64 8.93 3.89
N LYS A 202 -3.24 9.78 4.84
CA LYS A 202 -3.70 11.19 4.93
C LYS A 202 -2.58 12.05 5.53
N THR A 203 -2.63 13.34 5.25
CA THR A 203 -1.83 14.33 5.98
C THR A 203 -2.33 14.45 7.43
N SER A 204 -1.43 14.77 8.34
CA SER A 204 -1.75 14.99 9.75
C SER A 204 -1.19 16.32 10.23
N SER A 205 -1.97 17.07 11.01
CA SER A 205 -1.53 18.34 11.63
C SER A 205 -0.93 18.13 13.02
N SER A 206 -1.06 16.93 13.57
CA SER A 206 -0.54 16.54 14.88
C SER A 206 0.22 15.23 14.77
N ASN A 207 1.00 14.93 15.81
CA ASN A 207 1.72 13.66 15.90
C ASN A 207 0.73 12.48 15.91
N VAL A 208 1.02 11.51 15.09
CA VAL A 208 0.39 10.19 15.07
C VAL A 208 1.34 9.24 15.77
N GLU A 209 0.97 8.75 16.93
CA GLU A 209 1.75 7.74 17.62
C GLU A 209 1.56 6.39 16.91
N ILE A 210 2.67 5.76 16.56
CA ILE A 210 2.73 4.42 15.97
C ILE A 210 3.56 3.52 16.87
N GLY A 211 3.20 2.24 16.92
CA GLY A 211 3.94 1.34 17.78
C GLY A 211 3.69 -0.13 17.51
N ALA A 212 4.51 -0.96 18.15
CA ALA A 212 4.29 -2.38 18.29
C ALA A 212 4.48 -2.79 19.74
N ALA A 213 3.53 -3.53 20.28
CA ALA A 213 3.57 -4.02 21.66
C ALA A 213 3.11 -5.46 21.72
N TYR A 214 3.49 -6.17 22.79
CA TYR A 214 2.98 -7.52 23.04
C TYR A 214 1.47 -7.50 23.29
N ASN A 215 0.76 -8.43 22.68
CA ASN A 215 -0.67 -8.60 22.91
C ASN A 215 -0.92 -9.36 24.23
N GLU A 216 -0.93 -8.62 25.34
CA GLU A 216 -1.17 -9.19 26.66
C GLU A 216 -2.53 -9.88 26.79
N GLN A 217 -3.56 -9.36 26.11
CA GLN A 217 -4.89 -9.97 26.14
C GLN A 217 -4.89 -11.33 25.46
N GLN A 218 -4.21 -11.49 24.33
CA GLN A 218 -4.11 -12.77 23.65
C GLN A 218 -3.29 -13.78 24.45
N ALA A 219 -2.23 -13.33 25.12
CA ALA A 219 -1.46 -14.16 26.03
C ALA A 219 -2.31 -14.65 27.20
N LEU A 220 -3.11 -13.77 27.82
CA LEU A 220 -4.05 -14.11 28.88
C LEU A 220 -5.15 -15.07 28.40
N GLN A 221 -5.72 -14.85 27.23
CA GLN A 221 -6.70 -15.77 26.64
C GLN A 221 -6.12 -17.17 26.40
N THR A 222 -4.91 -17.24 25.83
CA THR A 222 -4.22 -18.50 25.58
C THR A 222 -3.97 -19.25 26.90
N LEU A 223 -3.51 -18.53 27.94
CA LEU A 223 -3.28 -19.10 29.27
C LEU A 223 -4.61 -19.58 29.91
N THR A 224 -5.66 -18.78 29.83
CA THR A 224 -6.98 -19.12 30.36
C THR A 224 -7.56 -20.36 29.65
N SER A 225 -7.43 -20.43 28.32
CA SER A 225 -7.85 -21.61 27.54
C SER A 225 -7.06 -22.86 27.94
N PHE A 226 -5.75 -22.72 28.13
CA PHE A 226 -4.88 -23.82 28.57
C PHE A 226 -5.31 -24.33 29.96
N VAL A 227 -5.55 -23.45 30.94
CA VAL A 227 -6.04 -23.81 32.25
C VAL A 227 -7.42 -24.50 32.17
N THR A 228 -8.30 -24.01 31.31
CA THR A 228 -9.62 -24.60 31.08
C THR A 228 -9.50 -26.02 30.49
N GLU A 229 -8.63 -26.22 29.50
CA GLU A 229 -8.37 -27.53 28.90
C GLU A 229 -7.83 -28.53 29.94
N ILE A 230 -6.87 -28.08 30.77
CA ILE A 230 -6.34 -28.92 31.86
C ILE A 230 -7.45 -29.30 32.88
N ASN A 231 -8.29 -28.37 33.26
CA ASN A 231 -9.40 -28.63 34.18
C ASN A 231 -10.43 -29.58 33.56
N THR A 232 -10.71 -29.46 32.28
CA THR A 232 -11.61 -30.35 31.52
C THR A 232 -11.01 -31.77 31.46
N LEU A 233 -9.72 -31.86 31.14
CA LEU A 233 -9.01 -33.15 31.12
C LEU A 233 -9.06 -33.82 32.51
N ARG A 234 -8.76 -33.06 33.58
CA ARG A 234 -8.82 -33.53 34.97
C ARG A 234 -10.21 -34.03 35.34
N THR A 235 -11.26 -33.27 34.96
CA THR A 235 -12.66 -33.67 35.20
C THR A 235 -13.02 -34.94 34.45
N SER A 236 -12.64 -35.09 33.19
CA SER A 236 -12.85 -36.25 32.36
C SER A 236 -12.13 -37.49 32.95
N MET A 237 -10.87 -37.33 33.34
CA MET A 237 -10.12 -38.43 33.99
C MET A 237 -10.71 -38.82 35.35
N THR A 238 -11.18 -37.83 36.14
CA THR A 238 -11.86 -38.09 37.42
C THR A 238 -13.15 -38.87 37.21
N ASN A 239 -13.98 -38.50 36.22
CA ASN A 239 -15.22 -39.17 35.86
C ASN A 239 -14.95 -40.62 35.37
N MET A 240 -13.90 -40.81 34.57
CA MET A 240 -13.47 -42.18 34.09
C MET A 240 -13.01 -43.08 35.24
N THR A 241 -12.46 -42.52 36.32
CA THR A 241 -11.96 -43.28 37.47
C THR A 241 -12.90 -43.29 38.65
N ALA A 242 -14.08 -42.60 38.57
CA ALA A 242 -15.05 -42.50 39.63
C ALA A 242 -15.63 -43.88 39.98
N MET A 243 -15.91 -44.10 41.27
CA MET A 243 -16.68 -45.27 41.74
C MET A 243 -18.15 -44.99 41.51
N GLY A 244 -18.92 -45.97 41.04
CA GLY A 244 -20.38 -45.82 40.94
C GLY A 244 -21.01 -45.54 42.27
N ALA A 245 -21.88 -44.54 42.37
CA ALA A 245 -22.66 -44.25 43.57
C ALA A 245 -23.80 -45.27 43.68
N GLY A 246 -24.00 -45.87 44.86
CA GLY A 246 -25.16 -46.70 45.15
C GLY A 246 -25.24 -48.04 44.40
N GLY A 247 -24.09 -48.61 43.95
CA GLY A 247 -24.04 -49.92 43.28
C GLY A 247 -24.18 -49.82 41.75
N GLY A 248 -24.18 -48.60 41.17
CA GLY A 248 -24.13 -48.43 39.71
C GLY A 248 -22.75 -48.68 39.13
N ASP A 249 -22.68 -48.84 37.80
CA ASP A 249 -21.41 -49.01 37.09
C ASP A 249 -20.55 -47.74 37.26
N GLY A 250 -19.33 -47.92 37.77
CA GLY A 250 -18.32 -46.83 37.85
C GLY A 250 -17.73 -46.51 36.50
N GLY A 251 -16.88 -45.47 36.43
CA GLY A 251 -16.17 -45.10 35.23
C GLY A 251 -15.33 -46.26 34.62
N PRO A 252 -15.11 -46.29 33.33
CA PRO A 252 -14.48 -47.39 32.62
C PRO A 252 -13.05 -47.70 33.09
N LEU A 253 -12.37 -46.71 33.73
CA LEU A 253 -11.01 -46.84 34.27
C LEU A 253 -10.98 -46.85 35.80
N ARG A 254 -12.08 -47.27 36.46
CA ARG A 254 -12.11 -47.40 37.92
C ARG A 254 -11.03 -48.33 38.39
N GLY A 255 -10.25 -47.91 39.39
CA GLY A 255 -9.16 -48.72 39.96
C GLY A 255 -7.82 -48.58 39.22
N ASP A 256 -7.75 -47.90 38.10
CA ASP A 256 -6.50 -47.64 37.40
C ASP A 256 -5.62 -46.68 38.22
N THR A 257 -4.49 -47.24 38.71
CA THR A 257 -3.53 -46.52 39.55
C THR A 257 -2.70 -45.52 38.76
N LEU A 258 -2.46 -45.76 37.46
CA LEU A 258 -1.72 -44.87 36.60
C LEU A 258 -2.51 -43.58 36.35
N VAL A 259 -3.77 -43.70 35.99
CA VAL A 259 -4.64 -42.55 35.76
C VAL A 259 -4.83 -41.74 37.04
N ARG A 260 -4.96 -42.38 38.20
CA ARG A 260 -4.99 -41.67 39.49
C ARG A 260 -3.69 -40.91 39.78
N SER A 261 -2.54 -41.49 39.44
CA SER A 261 -1.23 -40.85 39.57
C SER A 261 -1.16 -39.56 38.70
N TYR A 262 -1.62 -39.62 37.46
CA TYR A 262 -1.69 -38.46 36.59
C TYR A 262 -2.66 -37.36 37.12
N ILE A 263 -3.83 -37.73 37.62
CA ILE A 263 -4.76 -36.80 38.24
C ILE A 263 -4.09 -36.07 39.43
N ASN A 264 -3.35 -36.78 40.26
CA ASN A 264 -2.66 -36.18 41.40
C ASN A 264 -1.52 -35.26 40.96
N ARG A 265 -0.81 -35.57 39.89
CA ARG A 265 0.20 -34.70 39.28
C ARG A 265 -0.43 -33.44 38.68
N LEU A 266 -1.59 -33.53 38.03
CA LEU A 266 -2.32 -32.37 37.49
C LEU A 266 -2.91 -31.49 38.59
N LYS A 267 -3.05 -31.97 39.85
CA LYS A 267 -3.46 -31.17 40.99
C LYS A 267 -2.34 -30.36 41.61
N SER A 268 -1.09 -30.68 41.31
CA SER A 268 0.10 -30.02 41.84
C SER A 268 0.70 -28.98 40.89
N ILE A 269 0.05 -28.76 39.75
CA ILE A 269 0.32 -27.67 38.79
C ILE A 269 -0.65 -26.51 39.10
#